data_9fe4add6c623248b8d9a09c0a5ba0103
#
_entry.id   9fe4add6c623248b8d9a09c0a5ba0103
#
_cell.length_a   1.000
_cell.length_b   1.000
_cell.length_c   1.000
_cell.angle_alpha   90.00
_cell.angle_beta   90.00
_cell.angle_gamma   90.00
#
_symmetry.space_group_name_H-M   'P 1'
#
loop_
_entity.id
_entity.type
_entity.pdbx_description
1 polymer ?
#
loop_
_entity_poly.entity_id
_entity_poly.type
_entity_poly.pdbx_seq_one_letter_code
_entity_poly.pdbx_strand_id
1 'polypeptide(L)'
;MTEPSPHPADSGPAATSKRDAGGETAATLPEAKGRSATAQAVTINKPVSELYGYFRNFANLPAFMENVVSIDVKDDKLSHWVVKAPAGATVEWDARVTEEQVDRFISWTSEPGASVANSGRIEFRDAGRRGTVVSLTILYDPPGGIIGKIIAKFAQREPAIQARRDLNRFKQLMETGEIATSAMNRAQREEEMA
;
A
#
# COMPACT_ATOMS: atom_id res chain seq x y z
N MET A 1 -44.19 34.72 -10.19
CA MET A 1 -44.01 33.28 -10.03
C MET A 1 -42.59 32.98 -10.49
N THR A 2 -41.70 32.84 -9.53
CA THR A 2 -40.25 32.60 -9.77
C THR A 2 -40.00 31.14 -9.42
N GLU A 3 -39.66 30.34 -10.41
CA GLU A 3 -39.28 28.95 -10.22
C GLU A 3 -37.95 28.87 -9.46
N PRO A 4 -37.80 27.99 -8.45
CA PRO A 4 -36.52 27.76 -7.80
C PRO A 4 -35.62 26.91 -8.71
N SER A 5 -34.40 27.39 -8.94
CA SER A 5 -33.34 26.67 -9.62
C SER A 5 -33.05 25.34 -8.89
N PRO A 6 -32.83 24.24 -9.62
CA PRO A 6 -32.45 22.99 -9.00
C PRO A 6 -31.04 23.11 -8.45
N HIS A 7 -30.86 22.82 -7.16
CA HIS A 7 -29.56 22.61 -6.56
C HIS A 7 -28.81 21.50 -7.29
N PRO A 8 -27.52 21.66 -7.62
CA PRO A 8 -26.75 20.54 -8.11
C PRO A 8 -26.71 19.48 -7.01
N ALA A 9 -27.16 18.28 -7.35
CA ALA A 9 -27.09 17.14 -6.47
C ALA A 9 -25.65 16.99 -5.95
N ASP A 10 -25.50 17.01 -4.63
CA ASP A 10 -24.28 16.68 -3.94
C ASP A 10 -23.94 15.21 -4.24
N SER A 11 -23.19 15.00 -5.33
CA SER A 11 -22.60 13.70 -5.63
C SER A 11 -21.37 13.54 -4.77
N GLY A 12 -21.58 13.33 -3.48
CA GLY A 12 -20.57 12.74 -2.62
C GLY A 12 -20.03 11.47 -3.29
N PRO A 13 -18.75 11.13 -3.14
CA PRO A 13 -18.23 9.91 -3.72
C PRO A 13 -19.08 8.76 -3.24
N ALA A 14 -19.73 8.07 -4.17
CA ALA A 14 -20.43 6.83 -3.87
C ALA A 14 -19.49 5.97 -3.05
N ALA A 15 -19.92 5.58 -1.86
CA ALA A 15 -19.22 4.59 -1.07
C ALA A 15 -19.19 3.31 -1.91
N THR A 16 -18.17 3.17 -2.73
CA THR A 16 -17.96 2.00 -3.57
C THR A 16 -17.93 0.82 -2.64
N SER A 17 -18.88 -0.06 -2.79
CA SER A 17 -18.92 -1.32 -2.09
C SER A 17 -17.58 -2.01 -2.32
N LYS A 18 -16.83 -2.18 -1.21
CA LYS A 18 -15.44 -2.61 -1.18
C LYS A 18 -15.22 -4.02 -1.74
N ARG A 19 -16.27 -4.71 -2.16
CA ARG A 19 -16.21 -6.09 -2.65
C ARG A 19 -15.95 -6.22 -4.15
N ASP A 20 -16.45 -5.30 -4.96
CA ASP A 20 -16.44 -5.49 -6.41
C ASP A 20 -15.16 -4.96 -7.06
N ALA A 21 -14.62 -3.82 -6.61
CA ALA A 21 -13.38 -3.27 -7.15
C ALA A 21 -12.14 -4.14 -6.85
N GLY A 22 -12.09 -4.78 -5.68
CA GLY A 22 -11.03 -5.72 -5.31
C GLY A 22 -11.09 -7.03 -6.10
N GLY A 23 -12.28 -7.46 -6.47
CA GLY A 23 -12.50 -8.70 -7.24
C GLY A 23 -12.02 -8.59 -8.69
N GLU A 24 -12.31 -7.48 -9.37
CA GLU A 24 -11.88 -7.26 -10.75
C GLU A 24 -10.35 -7.14 -10.86
N THR A 25 -9.72 -6.36 -9.99
CA THR A 25 -8.26 -6.20 -10.00
C THR A 25 -7.54 -7.49 -9.60
N ALA A 26 -8.09 -8.23 -8.63
CA ALA A 26 -7.54 -9.52 -8.22
C ALA A 26 -7.61 -10.57 -9.35
N ALA A 27 -8.64 -10.53 -10.20
CA ALA A 27 -8.78 -11.44 -11.34
C ALA A 27 -7.77 -11.18 -12.48
N THR A 28 -7.18 -9.98 -12.53
CA THR A 28 -6.18 -9.59 -13.53
C THR A 28 -4.74 -9.82 -13.08
N LEU A 29 -4.52 -10.18 -11.80
CA LEU A 29 -3.19 -10.48 -11.29
C LEU A 29 -2.76 -11.90 -11.68
N PRO A 30 -1.51 -12.09 -12.16
CA PRO A 30 -1.03 -13.43 -12.49
C PRO A 30 -1.04 -14.30 -11.23
N GLU A 31 -1.72 -15.43 -11.33
CA GLU A 31 -1.86 -16.54 -10.38
C GLU A 31 -1.23 -16.37 -8.97
N ALA A 32 -1.77 -15.48 -8.16
CA ALA A 32 -1.59 -15.64 -6.74
C ALA A 32 -2.58 -16.72 -6.28
N LYS A 33 -2.10 -17.89 -5.98
CA LYS A 33 -2.87 -18.95 -5.30
C LYS A 33 -3.27 -18.55 -3.87
N GLY A 34 -3.19 -17.24 -3.56
CA GLY A 34 -3.47 -16.68 -2.26
C GLY A 34 -4.95 -16.67 -1.94
N ARG A 35 -5.29 -17.09 -0.72
CA ARG A 35 -6.66 -17.09 -0.21
C ARG A 35 -7.10 -15.75 0.37
N SER A 36 -6.20 -14.79 0.49
CA SER A 36 -6.46 -13.48 1.07
C SER A 36 -6.14 -12.36 0.10
N ALA A 37 -7.13 -11.57 -0.23
CA ALA A 37 -7.01 -10.37 -1.05
C ALA A 37 -7.31 -9.12 -0.22
N THR A 38 -6.50 -8.10 -0.37
CA THR A 38 -6.72 -6.78 0.23
C THR A 38 -6.68 -5.74 -0.86
N ALA A 39 -7.72 -4.90 -0.94
CA ALA A 39 -7.76 -3.73 -1.81
C ALA A 39 -8.07 -2.47 -0.99
N GLN A 40 -7.25 -1.44 -1.15
CA GLN A 40 -7.40 -0.14 -0.50
C GLN A 40 -7.13 0.97 -1.49
N ALA A 41 -7.77 2.12 -1.31
CA ALA A 41 -7.54 3.29 -2.14
C ALA A 41 -7.52 4.58 -1.32
N VAL A 42 -6.77 5.57 -1.81
CA VAL A 42 -6.69 6.92 -1.23
C VAL A 42 -6.58 7.93 -2.37
N THR A 43 -7.14 9.13 -2.15
CA THR A 43 -6.90 10.26 -3.07
C THR A 43 -5.81 11.15 -2.47
N ILE A 44 -4.77 11.41 -3.26
CA ILE A 44 -3.62 12.24 -2.88
C ILE A 44 -3.61 13.47 -3.80
N ASN A 45 -3.54 14.66 -3.23
CA ASN A 45 -3.55 15.92 -3.98
C ASN A 45 -2.17 16.22 -4.60
N LYS A 46 -1.74 15.33 -5.49
CA LYS A 46 -0.49 15.39 -6.26
C LYS A 46 -0.69 14.82 -7.66
N PRO A 47 0.11 15.27 -8.65
CA PRO A 47 0.09 14.69 -10.01
C PRO A 47 0.45 13.21 -10.01
N VAL A 48 -0.10 12.48 -10.97
CA VAL A 48 0.19 11.05 -11.16
C VAL A 48 1.69 10.78 -11.28
N SER A 49 2.39 11.56 -12.10
CA SER A 49 3.84 11.36 -12.37
C SER A 49 4.71 11.50 -11.11
N GLU A 50 4.35 12.43 -10.20
CA GLU A 50 5.06 12.62 -8.94
C GLU A 50 4.88 11.39 -8.02
N LEU A 51 3.64 10.92 -7.88
CA LEU A 51 3.32 9.77 -7.03
C LEU A 51 3.88 8.47 -7.58
N TYR A 52 3.74 8.25 -8.89
CA TYR A 52 4.31 7.10 -9.58
C TYR A 52 5.84 7.06 -9.44
N GLY A 53 6.51 8.16 -9.77
CA GLY A 53 7.97 8.26 -9.70
C GLY A 53 8.51 8.03 -8.28
N TYR A 54 7.83 8.58 -7.26
CA TYR A 54 8.21 8.35 -5.87
C TYR A 54 8.05 6.87 -5.49
N PHE A 55 6.91 6.26 -5.82
CA PHE A 55 6.62 4.86 -5.49
C PHE A 55 7.52 3.89 -6.26
N ARG A 56 7.81 4.18 -7.54
CA ARG A 56 8.64 3.33 -8.41
C ARG A 56 10.08 3.21 -7.91
N ASN A 57 10.59 4.19 -7.24
CA ASN A 57 11.83 4.06 -6.49
C ASN A 57 11.58 3.31 -5.19
N PHE A 58 11.64 1.99 -5.23
CA PHE A 58 11.31 1.12 -4.09
C PHE A 58 12.16 1.40 -2.85
N ALA A 59 13.34 1.99 -2.98
CA ALA A 59 14.13 2.44 -1.83
C ALA A 59 13.43 3.50 -0.98
N ASN A 60 12.41 4.20 -1.52
CA ASN A 60 11.61 5.19 -0.79
C ASN A 60 10.52 4.57 0.08
N LEU A 61 10.08 3.34 -0.20
CA LEU A 61 8.89 2.75 0.42
C LEU A 61 9.02 2.55 1.94
N PRO A 62 10.20 2.20 2.51
CA PRO A 62 10.37 2.11 3.96
C PRO A 62 10.06 3.42 4.70
N ALA A 63 10.11 4.57 4.03
CA ALA A 63 9.80 5.85 4.65
C ALA A 63 8.32 5.94 5.12
N PHE A 64 7.40 5.26 4.44
CA PHE A 64 5.98 5.29 4.79
C PHE A 64 5.36 3.91 5.08
N MET A 65 5.96 2.83 4.63
CA MET A 65 5.51 1.46 4.93
C MET A 65 6.08 1.00 6.27
N GLU A 66 5.27 1.07 7.31
CA GLU A 66 5.70 0.92 8.71
C GLU A 66 6.38 -0.43 9.02
N ASN A 67 5.96 -1.49 8.35
CA ASN A 67 6.50 -2.83 8.57
C ASN A 67 7.68 -3.16 7.67
N VAL A 68 7.98 -2.36 6.66
CA VAL A 68 9.14 -2.57 5.80
C VAL A 68 10.39 -2.02 6.50
N VAL A 69 11.36 -2.89 6.74
CA VAL A 69 12.64 -2.54 7.37
C VAL A 69 13.58 -1.96 6.32
N SER A 70 13.73 -2.67 5.21
CA SER A 70 14.59 -2.26 4.09
C SER A 70 14.15 -2.91 2.78
N ILE A 71 14.48 -2.25 1.69
CA ILE A 71 14.36 -2.78 0.34
C ILE A 71 15.69 -2.54 -0.36
N ASP A 72 16.32 -3.63 -0.81
CA ASP A 72 17.54 -3.58 -1.62
C ASP A 72 17.16 -3.82 -3.09
N VAL A 73 17.29 -2.79 -3.90
CA VAL A 73 16.98 -2.83 -5.33
C VAL A 73 18.17 -3.45 -6.07
N LYS A 74 17.98 -4.67 -6.58
CA LYS A 74 19.01 -5.44 -7.28
C LYS A 74 19.18 -5.01 -8.72
N ASP A 75 18.06 -4.78 -9.42
CA ASP A 75 17.99 -4.27 -10.78
C ASP A 75 16.65 -3.58 -11.03
N ASP A 76 16.36 -3.21 -12.29
CA ASP A 76 15.13 -2.50 -12.66
C ASP A 76 13.84 -3.26 -12.31
N LYS A 77 13.89 -4.57 -12.12
CA LYS A 77 12.73 -5.41 -11.86
C LYS A 77 12.81 -6.21 -10.58
N LEU A 78 14.00 -6.47 -10.06
CA LEU A 78 14.22 -7.34 -8.91
C LEU A 78 14.60 -6.52 -7.67
N SER A 79 13.93 -6.78 -6.57
CA SER A 79 14.21 -6.16 -5.28
C SER A 79 14.12 -7.18 -4.15
N HIS A 80 14.96 -7.04 -3.13
CA HIS A 80 14.96 -7.84 -1.93
C HIS A 80 14.30 -7.07 -0.79
N TRP A 81 13.34 -7.68 -0.13
CA TRP A 81 12.50 -7.07 0.89
C TRP A 81 12.75 -7.72 2.24
N VAL A 82 12.92 -6.88 3.26
CA VAL A 82 12.99 -7.28 4.67
C VAL A 82 11.83 -6.62 5.40
N VAL A 83 10.96 -7.41 6.00
CA VAL A 83 9.72 -6.95 6.63
C VAL A 83 9.60 -7.47 8.06
N LYS A 84 9.15 -6.62 8.97
CA LYS A 84 8.90 -6.97 10.37
C LYS A 84 7.85 -8.05 10.48
N ALA A 85 8.13 -9.04 11.29
CA ALA A 85 7.21 -10.10 11.70
C ALA A 85 6.92 -10.04 13.20
N PRO A 86 5.91 -10.75 13.72
CA PRO A 86 5.63 -10.80 15.15
C PRO A 86 6.82 -11.27 15.99
N ALA A 87 6.82 -10.87 17.27
CA ALA A 87 7.85 -11.21 18.24
C ALA A 87 9.27 -10.71 17.90
N GLY A 88 9.37 -9.63 17.12
CA GLY A 88 10.66 -9.04 16.75
C GLY A 88 11.41 -9.79 15.65
N ALA A 89 10.80 -10.79 15.04
CA ALA A 89 11.36 -11.49 13.88
C ALA A 89 11.25 -10.65 12.60
N THR A 90 11.95 -11.06 11.56
CA THR A 90 11.80 -10.58 10.19
C THR A 90 11.46 -11.71 9.24
N VAL A 91 10.83 -11.38 8.13
CA VAL A 91 10.66 -12.24 6.97
C VAL A 91 11.24 -11.54 5.76
N GLU A 92 11.80 -12.30 4.86
CA GLU A 92 12.54 -11.79 3.71
C GLU A 92 12.13 -12.52 2.45
N TRP A 93 12.10 -11.79 1.34
CA TRP A 93 11.84 -12.38 0.01
C TRP A 93 12.35 -11.47 -1.08
N ASP A 94 12.58 -12.07 -2.24
CA ASP A 94 12.78 -11.35 -3.48
C ASP A 94 11.44 -11.15 -4.19
N ALA A 95 11.22 -9.95 -4.71
CA ALA A 95 10.04 -9.58 -5.49
C ALA A 95 10.45 -9.05 -6.86
N ARG A 96 9.69 -9.45 -7.87
CA ARG A 96 9.90 -9.04 -9.25
C ARG A 96 8.73 -8.23 -9.79
N VAL A 97 9.02 -7.12 -10.44
CA VAL A 97 8.05 -6.38 -11.24
C VAL A 97 7.71 -7.23 -12.47
N THR A 98 6.44 -7.63 -12.56
CA THR A 98 5.92 -8.48 -13.64
C THR A 98 5.35 -7.67 -14.79
N GLU A 99 4.70 -6.56 -14.47
CA GLU A 99 4.10 -5.65 -15.44
C GLU A 99 4.14 -4.22 -14.92
N GLU A 100 4.38 -3.28 -15.80
CA GLU A 100 4.48 -1.86 -15.45
C GLU A 100 4.02 -1.01 -16.63
N GLN A 101 3.25 0.02 -16.35
CA GLN A 101 2.97 1.11 -17.27
C GLN A 101 3.22 2.42 -16.55
N VAL A 102 4.15 3.22 -17.10
CA VAL A 102 4.53 4.52 -16.52
C VAL A 102 3.29 5.38 -16.28
N ASP A 103 3.24 6.00 -15.09
CA ASP A 103 2.14 6.86 -14.64
C ASP A 103 0.77 6.18 -14.55
N ARG A 104 0.72 4.83 -14.55
CA ARG A 104 -0.53 4.09 -14.46
C ARG A 104 -0.53 2.99 -13.42
N PHE A 105 0.41 2.07 -13.50
CA PHE A 105 0.46 0.97 -12.54
C PHE A 105 1.82 0.26 -12.51
N ILE A 106 2.04 -0.46 -11.41
CA ILE A 106 3.13 -1.40 -11.20
C ILE A 106 2.54 -2.67 -10.62
N SER A 107 2.82 -3.82 -11.22
CA SER A 107 2.46 -5.15 -10.71
C SER A 107 3.72 -5.92 -10.35
N TRP A 108 3.65 -6.70 -9.28
CA TRP A 108 4.77 -7.51 -8.80
C TRP A 108 4.32 -8.87 -8.30
N THR A 109 5.27 -9.78 -8.20
CA THR A 109 5.13 -11.07 -7.52
C THR A 109 6.41 -11.40 -6.77
N SER A 110 6.31 -12.11 -5.66
CA SER A 110 7.48 -12.70 -5.02
C SER A 110 8.08 -13.80 -5.89
N GLU A 111 9.40 -13.96 -5.84
CA GLU A 111 10.09 -15.05 -6.53
C GLU A 111 9.73 -16.42 -5.92
N PRO A 112 9.84 -17.51 -6.70
CA PRO A 112 9.62 -18.86 -6.19
C PRO A 112 10.51 -19.17 -4.98
N GLY A 113 9.93 -19.78 -3.94
CA GLY A 113 10.64 -20.08 -2.69
C GLY A 113 10.63 -18.97 -1.65
N ALA A 114 9.94 -17.85 -1.91
CA ALA A 114 9.76 -16.78 -0.95
C ALA A 114 9.15 -17.30 0.37
N SER A 115 9.63 -16.77 1.51
CA SER A 115 9.07 -17.08 2.84
C SER A 115 7.59 -16.69 2.95
N VAL A 116 7.18 -15.68 2.18
CA VAL A 116 5.79 -15.22 2.04
C VAL A 116 5.49 -15.03 0.57
N ALA A 117 4.74 -15.98 -0.02
CA ALA A 117 4.28 -15.84 -1.38
C ALA A 117 3.25 -14.71 -1.45
N ASN A 118 3.54 -13.68 -2.24
CA ASN A 118 2.68 -12.54 -2.43
C ASN A 118 2.75 -12.03 -3.86
N SER A 119 1.70 -11.38 -4.28
CA SER A 119 1.67 -10.56 -5.49
C SER A 119 0.81 -9.33 -5.24
N GLY A 120 0.98 -8.32 -6.05
CA GLY A 120 0.22 -7.10 -5.89
C GLY A 120 0.24 -6.21 -7.12
N ARG A 121 -0.59 -5.18 -7.03
CA ARG A 121 -0.68 -4.12 -8.03
C ARG A 121 -0.99 -2.81 -7.34
N ILE A 122 -0.26 -1.78 -7.69
CA ILE A 122 -0.59 -0.41 -7.37
C ILE A 122 -0.97 0.31 -8.66
N GLU A 123 -2.06 1.08 -8.60
CA GLU A 123 -2.59 1.83 -9.73
C GLU A 123 -2.72 3.31 -9.38
N PHE A 124 -2.44 4.15 -10.36
CA PHE A 124 -2.51 5.60 -10.26
C PHE A 124 -3.49 6.11 -11.31
N ARG A 125 -4.56 6.76 -10.87
CA ARG A 125 -5.58 7.29 -11.75
C ARG A 125 -5.79 8.77 -11.48
N ASP A 126 -5.67 9.58 -12.52
CA ASP A 126 -5.94 11.01 -12.42
C ASP A 126 -7.39 11.27 -11.95
N ALA A 127 -7.53 12.15 -10.97
CA ALA A 127 -8.78 12.59 -10.38
C ALA A 127 -9.02 14.10 -10.61
N GLY A 128 -8.38 14.67 -11.62
CA GLY A 128 -8.45 16.09 -11.97
C GLY A 128 -7.99 16.99 -10.83
N ARG A 129 -8.79 17.98 -10.45
CA ARG A 129 -8.43 18.94 -9.39
C ARG A 129 -8.24 18.32 -8.01
N ARG A 130 -8.63 17.06 -7.80
CA ARG A 130 -8.41 16.34 -6.55
C ARG A 130 -7.07 15.62 -6.48
N GLY A 131 -6.27 15.69 -7.56
CA GLY A 131 -4.99 15.00 -7.67
C GLY A 131 -5.15 13.58 -8.23
N THR A 132 -4.65 12.57 -7.55
CA THR A 132 -4.57 11.19 -8.02
C THR A 132 -5.25 10.22 -7.06
N VAL A 133 -6.06 9.31 -7.57
CA VAL A 133 -6.50 8.12 -6.82
C VAL A 133 -5.41 7.06 -6.95
N VAL A 134 -4.87 6.66 -5.81
CA VAL A 134 -3.91 5.55 -5.68
C VAL A 134 -4.64 4.35 -5.12
N SER A 135 -4.64 3.23 -5.84
CA SER A 135 -5.29 1.98 -5.43
C SER A 135 -4.24 0.88 -5.29
N LEU A 136 -4.22 0.20 -4.16
CA LEU A 136 -3.30 -0.89 -3.84
C LEU A 136 -4.09 -2.18 -3.64
N THR A 137 -3.77 -3.20 -4.42
CA THR A 137 -4.29 -4.56 -4.27
C THR A 137 -3.14 -5.50 -3.94
N ILE A 138 -3.27 -6.28 -2.88
CA ILE A 138 -2.29 -7.29 -2.47
C ILE A 138 -2.99 -8.62 -2.33
N LEU A 139 -2.41 -9.64 -2.93
CA LEU A 139 -2.76 -11.05 -2.73
C LEU A 139 -1.60 -11.72 -2.01
N TYR A 140 -1.88 -12.49 -0.99
CA TYR A 140 -0.85 -13.26 -0.33
C TYR A 140 -1.36 -14.64 0.06
N ASP A 141 -0.42 -15.60 0.05
CA ASP A 141 -0.65 -16.98 0.49
C ASP A 141 0.17 -17.20 1.77
N PRO A 142 -0.49 -17.32 2.93
CA PRO A 142 0.23 -17.56 4.17
C PRO A 142 0.93 -18.93 4.10
N PRO A 143 2.25 -18.98 4.32
CA PRO A 143 2.98 -20.25 4.29
C PRO A 143 2.45 -21.22 5.33
N GLY A 144 2.55 -22.52 5.05
CA GLY A 144 2.22 -23.58 6.01
C GLY A 144 3.24 -23.72 7.16
N GLY A 145 2.90 -24.52 8.15
CA GLY A 145 3.83 -24.87 9.25
C GLY A 145 3.93 -23.83 10.37
N ILE A 146 5.05 -23.83 11.10
CA ILE A 146 5.28 -22.94 12.27
C ILE A 146 5.41 -21.50 11.81
N ILE A 147 6.14 -21.26 10.74
CA ILE A 147 6.28 -19.92 10.11
C ILE A 147 4.91 -19.43 9.65
N GLY A 148 4.10 -20.29 9.03
CA GLY A 148 2.75 -19.98 8.63
C GLY A 148 1.83 -19.60 9.78
N LYS A 149 1.96 -20.23 10.94
CA LYS A 149 1.22 -19.85 12.15
C LYS A 149 1.60 -18.45 12.65
N ILE A 150 2.87 -18.09 12.57
CA ILE A 150 3.37 -16.76 12.94
C ILE A 150 2.85 -15.74 11.96
N ILE A 151 2.98 -16.01 10.66
CA ILE A 151 2.52 -15.09 9.60
C ILE A 151 0.99 -15.04 9.51
N ALA A 152 0.27 -16.17 9.72
CA ALA A 152 -1.18 -16.18 9.80
C ALA A 152 -1.70 -15.32 10.97
N LYS A 153 -0.98 -15.30 12.08
CA LYS A 153 -1.27 -14.42 13.21
C LYS A 153 -1.03 -12.93 12.88
N PHE A 154 -0.09 -12.67 11.98
CA PHE A 154 0.15 -11.35 11.41
C PHE A 154 -0.92 -10.98 10.38
N ALA A 155 -1.30 -11.93 9.54
CA ALA A 155 -2.37 -11.80 8.56
C ALA A 155 -3.76 -11.71 9.21
N GLN A 156 -3.96 -12.27 10.40
CA GLN A 156 -5.19 -12.09 11.19
C GLN A 156 -5.35 -10.68 11.78
N ARG A 157 -4.26 -9.90 11.88
CA ARG A 157 -4.31 -8.48 12.23
C ARG A 157 -4.52 -7.61 10.99
N GLU A 158 -5.50 -8.01 10.17
CA GLU A 158 -6.09 -7.21 9.10
C GLU A 158 -5.08 -6.55 8.15
N PRO A 159 -4.58 -7.28 7.14
CA PRO A 159 -3.73 -6.70 6.07
C PRO A 159 -4.37 -5.46 5.43
N ALA A 160 -5.70 -5.40 5.42
CA ALA A 160 -6.45 -4.25 4.97
C ALA A 160 -6.19 -2.99 5.79
N ILE A 161 -6.05 -3.13 7.12
CA ILE A 161 -5.72 -2.00 8.01
C ILE A 161 -4.30 -1.52 7.73
N GLN A 162 -3.34 -2.45 7.57
CA GLN A 162 -1.96 -2.07 7.29
C GLN A 162 -1.84 -1.36 5.93
N ALA A 163 -2.39 -1.95 4.87
CA ALA A 163 -2.39 -1.33 3.54
C ALA A 163 -3.05 0.07 3.56
N ARG A 164 -4.13 0.23 4.32
CA ARG A 164 -4.78 1.53 4.51
C ARG A 164 -3.90 2.53 5.26
N ARG A 165 -3.21 2.09 6.31
CA ARG A 165 -2.27 2.93 7.07
C ARG A 165 -1.12 3.39 6.19
N ASP A 166 -0.49 2.47 5.45
CA ASP A 166 0.64 2.77 4.58
C ASP A 166 0.23 3.75 3.46
N LEU A 167 -0.95 3.57 2.84
CA LEU A 167 -1.47 4.53 1.86
C LEU A 167 -1.77 5.91 2.47
N ASN A 168 -2.28 5.97 3.71
CA ASN A 168 -2.50 7.25 4.38
C ASN A 168 -1.17 7.93 4.77
N ARG A 169 -0.14 7.17 5.17
CA ARG A 169 1.20 7.71 5.43
C ARG A 169 1.86 8.17 4.13
N PHE A 170 1.67 7.44 3.03
CA PHE A 170 2.09 7.89 1.70
C PHE A 170 1.43 9.21 1.32
N LYS A 171 0.11 9.32 1.54
CA LYS A 171 -0.61 10.58 1.33
C LYS A 171 -0.03 11.73 2.15
N GLN A 172 0.17 11.53 3.46
CA GLN A 172 0.77 12.55 4.32
C GLN A 172 2.14 12.97 3.80
N LEU A 173 3.02 12.01 3.54
CA LEU A 173 4.36 12.27 3.07
C LEU A 173 4.35 13.08 1.77
N MET A 174 3.52 12.70 0.80
CA MET A 174 3.48 13.37 -0.50
C MET A 174 2.84 14.77 -0.44
N GLU A 175 1.84 14.97 0.42
CA GLU A 175 1.14 16.25 0.53
C GLU A 175 1.86 17.26 1.45
N THR A 176 2.52 16.80 2.52
CA THR A 176 3.10 17.66 3.56
C THR A 176 4.63 17.58 3.65
N GLY A 177 5.24 16.56 3.05
CA GLY A 177 6.68 16.28 3.16
C GLY A 177 7.07 15.51 4.42
N GLU A 178 6.11 15.20 5.32
CA GLU A 178 6.37 14.52 6.58
C GLU A 178 5.25 13.56 6.95
N ILE A 179 5.52 12.66 7.90
CA ILE A 179 4.52 11.72 8.43
C ILE A 179 4.34 12.04 9.91
N ALA A 180 3.14 12.45 10.29
CA ALA A 180 2.81 12.69 11.68
C ALA A 180 2.92 11.38 12.48
N THR A 181 3.64 11.45 13.59
CA THR A 181 3.80 10.34 14.53
C THR A 181 3.31 10.77 15.90
N SER A 182 2.81 9.82 16.69
CA SER A 182 2.51 10.05 18.12
C SER A 182 3.75 9.90 19.02
N ALA A 183 4.92 9.64 18.43
CA ALA A 183 6.16 9.54 19.19
C ALA A 183 6.55 10.93 19.71
N MET A 184 6.70 11.06 21.00
CA MET A 184 7.30 12.23 21.62
C MET A 184 8.71 12.45 21.07
N ASN A 185 9.04 13.67 20.73
CA ASN A 185 10.41 14.00 20.40
C ASN A 185 11.28 13.95 21.68
N ARG A 186 12.60 13.97 21.51
CA ARG A 186 13.52 13.83 22.65
C ARG A 186 13.36 14.95 23.67
N ALA A 187 13.14 16.18 23.23
CA ALA A 187 12.92 17.33 24.11
C ALA A 187 11.65 17.19 24.93
N GLN A 188 10.53 16.74 24.33
CA GLN A 188 9.29 16.50 25.05
C GLN A 188 9.41 15.41 26.12
N ARG A 189 10.23 14.35 25.88
CA ARG A 189 10.50 13.33 26.91
C ARG A 189 11.34 13.87 28.06
N GLU A 190 12.30 14.73 27.77
CA GLU A 190 13.15 15.36 28.79
C GLU A 190 12.34 16.32 29.67
N GLU A 191 11.37 17.05 29.09
CA GLU A 191 10.44 17.92 29.82
C GLU A 191 9.47 17.14 30.74
N GLU A 192 8.98 15.98 30.29
CA GLU A 192 8.05 15.16 31.09
C GLU A 192 8.76 14.40 32.23
N MET A 193 10.08 14.22 32.15
CA MET A 193 10.90 13.57 33.19
C MET A 193 11.56 14.55 34.16
N ALA A 194 11.38 15.85 33.98
CA ALA A 194 11.92 16.92 34.83
C ALA A 194 10.91 17.37 35.85
#